data_9870cc2b8bb170c0a9099af2ac9b7562
#
_entry.id   9870cc2b8bb170c0a9099af2ac9b7562
#
_cell.length_a   1.000
_cell.length_b   1.000
_cell.length_c   1.000
_cell.angle_alpha   90.00
_cell.angle_beta   90.00
_cell.angle_gamma   90.00
#
_symmetry.space_group_name_H-M   'P 1'
#
loop_
_entity.id
_entity.type
_entity.pdbx_description
1 polymer ?
#
loop_
_entity_poly.entity_id
_entity_poly.type
_entity_poly.pdbx_seq_one_letter_code
_entity_poly.pdbx_strand_id
1 'polypeptide(L)'
;MSTFARPGLQIFLTGLAALALGCSGATSEPDEVSSIYVVPASLDELSEAHFFDHPWPSDARLENGSPRCTGFYNPRQIPIIAQYIESTLGLLDGFSPAGGGYVRFTDAIDPASLPQTPKDALAAGASVQLLDIDPSSPEHGTRKLISLRWQEKEAVYYLPNTLAFLPTIGFPLRAHTRYALVVTDALKSKGGSVIKASADLQAVLGIGDESDRTRPLKEALAPALAEIDALGITKEHIVHLAVFTTSDPVKELFAVADDVRENFPAPTVDDAVWHLKYKGTSYVEYTGIFGPSPNYQAGKLPFEKYGDGGELQFKDGKPAVVDTFTLRFSLMVPTTPKCPMPAAGYPIVMYAHGTGGDYRSYVKDGSGLNIAKKCIATMGVDQIFHGNRPGAPPGNDESKIELLFFNFQNPTAARSNGRQSAIDEVQRARLFTETKIRVPAKVASTGTDIAFDATKLMFFGHSQGGLNGPLFLAADDAARGGILSGSGAFLTIALLDKTKPSPSVS
;
A
#
# COMPACT_ATOMS: atom_id res chain seq x y z
N MET A 1 26.90 -27.30 62.48
CA MET A 1 27.49 -26.88 63.79
C MET A 1 26.80 -25.59 64.17
N SER A 2 26.16 -25.75 65.27
CA SER A 2 25.81 -24.95 66.43
C SER A 2 24.92 -23.76 66.17
N THR A 3 23.69 -23.75 66.54
CA THR A 3 22.93 -23.94 67.81
C THR A 3 22.62 -22.61 68.50
N PHE A 4 21.28 -22.46 68.85
CA PHE A 4 20.69 -21.76 69.96
C PHE A 4 20.57 -20.21 69.94
N ALA A 5 19.50 -19.55 70.41
CA ALA A 5 18.39 -19.92 71.26
C ALA A 5 17.26 -18.89 71.19
N ARG A 6 16.02 -19.30 71.43
CA ARG A 6 14.88 -18.48 71.94
C ARG A 6 15.04 -18.29 73.48
N PRO A 7 14.48 -17.26 74.11
CA PRO A 7 13.08 -17.21 74.55
C PRO A 7 12.52 -15.75 74.53
N GLY A 8 11.33 -15.41 74.82
CA GLY A 8 10.25 -15.93 75.68
C GLY A 8 9.00 -15.04 75.56
N LEU A 9 7.93 -15.66 75.80
CA LEU A 9 6.54 -15.22 75.84
C LEU A 9 6.27 -14.27 77.00
N GLN A 10 5.61 -13.12 76.80
CA GLN A 10 4.80 -12.50 77.88
C GLN A 10 3.44 -12.01 77.29
N ILE A 11 2.40 -12.64 77.85
CA ILE A 11 1.00 -12.32 77.65
C ILE A 11 0.65 -11.14 78.55
N PHE A 12 -0.01 -10.10 77.99
CA PHE A 12 -0.86 -9.20 78.76
C PHE A 12 -2.21 -9.02 78.05
N LEU A 13 -3.24 -9.58 78.71
CA LEU A 13 -4.64 -9.29 78.44
C LEU A 13 -4.99 -7.92 79.07
N THR A 14 -5.61 -7.01 78.28
CA THR A 14 -6.67 -6.14 78.82
C THR A 14 -7.42 -5.40 77.69
N GLY A 15 -8.73 -5.46 77.76
CA GLY A 15 -9.65 -4.38 77.39
C GLY A 15 -10.29 -4.44 76.00
N LEU A 16 -11.49 -5.08 75.96
CA LEU A 16 -12.50 -4.83 74.90
C LEU A 16 -12.94 -3.38 74.90
N ALA A 17 -12.78 -2.68 73.76
CA ALA A 17 -13.63 -1.54 73.41
C ALA A 17 -14.00 -1.71 71.94
N ALA A 18 -15.25 -2.12 71.70
CA ALA A 18 -15.80 -2.15 70.33
C ALA A 18 -16.07 -0.73 69.87
N LEU A 19 -15.23 -0.21 68.97
CA LEU A 19 -15.56 0.93 68.08
C LEU A 19 -15.96 0.35 66.74
N ALA A 20 -17.26 0.39 66.45
CA ALA A 20 -17.78 0.21 65.12
C ALA A 20 -17.37 1.41 64.23
N LEU A 21 -16.25 1.27 63.54
CA LEU A 21 -15.91 2.12 62.40
C LEU A 21 -16.71 1.59 61.20
N GLY A 22 -17.77 2.31 60.91
CA GLY A 22 -18.46 2.17 59.61
C GLY A 22 -17.46 2.39 58.47
N CYS A 23 -17.08 1.32 57.78
CA CYS A 23 -16.53 1.48 56.42
C CYS A 23 -17.62 2.05 55.54
N SER A 24 -17.66 3.38 55.41
CA SER A 24 -18.24 3.99 54.22
C SER A 24 -17.32 3.59 53.07
N GLY A 25 -17.65 2.51 52.38
CA GLY A 25 -17.11 2.24 51.07
C GLY A 25 -17.43 3.45 50.21
N ALA A 26 -16.46 4.30 49.96
CA ALA A 26 -16.52 5.21 48.85
C ALA A 26 -16.62 4.31 47.61
N THR A 27 -17.83 4.10 47.11
CA THR A 27 -18.04 3.66 45.76
C THR A 27 -17.47 4.81 44.90
N SER A 28 -16.22 4.66 44.45
CA SER A 28 -15.76 5.47 43.34
C SER A 28 -16.78 5.28 42.24
N GLU A 29 -17.45 6.36 41.85
CA GLU A 29 -18.23 6.31 40.62
C GLU A 29 -17.31 5.73 39.53
N PRO A 30 -17.80 4.78 38.75
CA PRO A 30 -16.99 4.24 37.67
C PRO A 30 -16.52 5.41 36.81
N ASP A 31 -15.20 5.57 36.60
CA ASP A 31 -14.63 6.62 35.78
C ASP A 31 -15.33 6.64 34.44
N GLU A 32 -15.92 7.78 34.12
CA GLU A 32 -16.71 7.98 32.92
C GLU A 32 -15.76 7.96 31.71
N VAL A 33 -15.74 6.87 30.95
CA VAL A 33 -14.91 6.76 29.74
C VAL A 33 -15.60 7.44 28.57
N SER A 34 -14.86 8.31 27.88
CA SER A 34 -15.33 8.96 26.66
C SER A 34 -14.32 8.81 25.52
N SER A 35 -14.79 8.96 24.29
CA SER A 35 -13.87 9.09 23.15
C SER A 35 -13.16 10.45 23.21
N ILE A 36 -11.93 10.48 22.80
CA ILE A 36 -11.20 11.74 22.59
C ILE A 36 -11.50 12.21 21.17
N TYR A 37 -12.21 13.34 21.09
CA TYR A 37 -12.54 13.98 19.83
C TYR A 37 -12.52 15.49 20.07
N VAL A 38 -11.49 16.14 19.54
CA VAL A 38 -11.27 17.59 19.70
C VAL A 38 -11.36 18.23 18.32
N VAL A 39 -12.14 19.29 18.20
CA VAL A 39 -12.17 20.14 17.01
C VAL A 39 -11.21 21.28 17.24
N PRO A 40 -10.02 21.37 16.59
CA PRO A 40 -9.10 22.47 16.77
C PRO A 40 -9.67 23.77 16.16
N ALA A 41 -9.26 24.93 16.66
CA ALA A 41 -9.64 26.20 16.04
C ALA A 41 -8.97 26.39 14.68
N SER A 42 -7.77 25.82 14.49
CA SER A 42 -7.13 25.68 13.19
C SER A 42 -6.29 24.40 13.16
N LEU A 43 -5.98 23.90 11.96
CA LEU A 43 -5.12 22.71 11.81
C LEU A 43 -3.67 22.97 12.29
N ASP A 44 -3.26 24.22 12.48
CA ASP A 44 -1.95 24.59 13.04
C ASP A 44 -1.81 24.24 14.53
N GLU A 45 -2.92 24.05 15.24
CA GLU A 45 -2.92 23.63 16.65
C GLU A 45 -2.63 22.12 16.83
N LEU A 46 -2.68 21.33 15.76
CA LEU A 46 -2.41 19.91 15.80
C LEU A 46 -0.90 19.67 15.91
N SER A 47 -0.43 19.60 17.16
CA SER A 47 0.94 19.20 17.50
C SER A 47 1.08 17.68 17.59
N GLU A 48 2.30 17.17 17.67
CA GLU A 48 2.54 15.72 17.85
C GLU A 48 1.76 15.12 19.02
N ALA A 49 1.67 15.81 20.16
CA ALA A 49 0.98 15.32 21.35
C ALA A 49 -0.55 15.22 21.15
N HIS A 50 -1.11 16.01 20.25
CA HIS A 50 -2.55 16.16 20.03
C HIS A 50 -3.01 15.75 18.62
N PHE A 51 -2.10 15.19 17.81
CA PHE A 51 -2.41 14.84 16.43
C PHE A 51 -3.59 13.88 16.32
N PHE A 52 -3.69 12.90 17.20
CA PHE A 52 -4.77 11.91 17.22
C PHE A 52 -5.94 12.27 18.13
N ASP A 53 -5.98 13.48 18.68
CA ASP A 53 -7.14 13.98 19.44
C ASP A 53 -8.24 14.47 18.51
N HIS A 54 -7.92 14.82 17.26
CA HIS A 54 -8.84 15.02 16.16
C HIS A 54 -8.85 13.78 15.27
N PRO A 55 -10.00 13.34 14.72
CA PRO A 55 -10.10 12.11 13.92
C PRO A 55 -9.05 11.99 12.83
N TRP A 56 -8.50 10.79 12.69
CA TRP A 56 -7.58 10.42 11.62
C TRP A 56 -7.94 9.02 11.08
N PRO A 57 -8.25 8.87 9.76
CA PRO A 57 -8.35 9.93 8.73
C PRO A 57 -9.59 10.80 8.90
N SER A 58 -9.61 12.02 8.34
CA SER A 58 -10.77 12.91 8.37
C SER A 58 -10.70 13.95 7.25
N ASP A 59 -11.81 14.17 6.52
CA ASP A 59 -11.90 15.21 5.49
C ASP A 59 -11.71 16.63 6.08
N ALA A 60 -11.97 16.81 7.38
CA ALA A 60 -11.66 18.06 8.08
C ALA A 60 -10.14 18.37 8.11
N ARG A 61 -9.29 17.42 7.75
CA ARG A 61 -7.82 17.60 7.64
C ARG A 61 -7.34 17.79 6.19
N LEU A 62 -8.25 17.91 5.23
CA LEU A 62 -7.88 18.19 3.85
C LEU A 62 -7.58 19.68 3.69
N GLU A 63 -6.43 19.98 3.15
CA GLU A 63 -6.02 21.33 2.73
C GLU A 63 -5.77 21.29 1.22
N ASN A 64 -6.54 22.04 0.45
CA ASN A 64 -6.54 22.00 -1.01
C ASN A 64 -6.71 20.58 -1.59
N GLY A 65 -7.53 19.73 -0.92
CA GLY A 65 -7.78 18.35 -1.32
C GLY A 65 -6.72 17.33 -0.90
N SER A 66 -5.62 17.78 -0.26
CA SER A 66 -4.55 16.89 0.22
C SER A 66 -4.61 16.72 1.74
N PRO A 67 -4.39 15.50 2.28
CA PRO A 67 -4.32 15.29 3.72
C PRO A 67 -3.17 16.07 4.35
N ARG A 68 -3.48 16.86 5.37
CA ARG A 68 -2.47 17.56 6.16
C ARG A 68 -1.88 16.62 7.21
N CYS A 69 -0.62 16.27 7.05
CA CYS A 69 0.13 15.40 7.95
C CYS A 69 1.07 16.16 8.89
N THR A 70 1.09 17.50 8.84
CA THR A 70 1.92 18.33 9.73
C THR A 70 1.57 18.05 11.19
N GLY A 71 2.58 17.86 12.04
CA GLY A 71 2.39 17.47 13.44
C GLY A 71 2.11 15.98 13.64
N PHE A 72 2.26 15.13 12.62
CA PHE A 72 2.12 13.68 12.78
C PHE A 72 3.05 13.16 13.89
N TYR A 73 2.56 12.22 14.67
CA TYR A 73 3.23 11.69 15.85
C TYR A 73 4.58 11.03 15.52
N ASN A 74 5.68 11.72 15.85
CA ASN A 74 7.06 11.26 15.63
C ASN A 74 7.91 11.50 16.89
N PRO A 75 7.62 10.82 18.01
CA PRO A 75 8.19 11.11 19.33
C PRO A 75 9.70 10.91 19.41
N ARG A 76 10.29 10.16 18.47
CA ARG A 76 11.74 9.96 18.39
C ARG A 76 12.42 10.90 17.38
N GLN A 77 11.67 11.81 16.78
CA GLN A 77 12.17 12.77 15.78
C GLN A 77 12.95 12.07 14.65
N ILE A 78 12.42 10.92 14.17
CA ILE A 78 13.07 10.10 13.14
C ILE A 78 13.03 10.87 11.81
N PRO A 79 14.18 11.21 11.20
CA PRO A 79 14.23 12.04 9.99
C PRO A 79 13.45 11.43 8.80
N ILE A 80 13.47 10.11 8.65
CA ILE A 80 12.76 9.44 7.56
C ILE A 80 11.24 9.63 7.66
N ILE A 81 10.66 9.65 8.87
CA ILE A 81 9.23 9.91 9.07
C ILE A 81 8.89 11.35 8.64
N ALA A 82 9.72 12.33 9.02
CA ALA A 82 9.56 13.72 8.60
C ALA A 82 9.61 13.86 7.07
N GLN A 83 10.55 13.18 6.41
CA GLN A 83 10.67 13.16 4.94
C GLN A 83 9.43 12.53 4.27
N TYR A 84 8.89 11.45 4.85
CA TYR A 84 7.64 10.85 4.35
C TYR A 84 6.46 11.81 4.49
N ILE A 85 6.32 12.49 5.63
CA ILE A 85 5.28 13.49 5.84
C ILE A 85 5.40 14.61 4.81
N GLU A 86 6.60 15.17 4.65
CA GLU A 86 6.87 16.23 3.68
C GLU A 86 6.59 15.80 2.24
N SER A 87 6.97 14.58 1.85
CA SER A 87 6.75 14.05 0.51
C SER A 87 5.28 13.79 0.17
N THR A 88 4.37 13.79 1.16
CA THR A 88 2.92 13.64 0.93
C THR A 88 2.21 14.96 0.66
N LEU A 89 2.83 16.09 1.00
CA LEU A 89 2.23 17.42 0.84
C LEU A 89 1.95 17.72 -0.65
N GLY A 90 0.69 17.99 -0.96
CA GLY A 90 0.24 18.28 -2.33
C GLY A 90 0.30 17.11 -3.32
N LEU A 91 0.77 15.94 -2.89
CA LEU A 91 0.86 14.73 -3.73
C LEU A 91 -0.42 13.88 -3.66
N LEU A 92 -0.99 13.77 -2.46
CA LEU A 92 -2.16 12.94 -2.23
C LEU A 92 -3.43 13.75 -2.44
N ASP A 93 -4.45 13.14 -3.03
CA ASP A 93 -5.78 13.73 -3.27
C ASP A 93 -6.86 13.09 -2.40
N GLY A 94 -6.48 12.64 -1.22
CA GLY A 94 -7.32 11.96 -0.24
C GLY A 94 -6.52 10.95 0.60
N PHE A 95 -7.22 10.17 1.41
CA PHE A 95 -6.61 9.18 2.29
C PHE A 95 -6.37 7.85 1.58
N SER A 96 -5.35 7.10 2.02
CA SER A 96 -5.03 5.81 1.39
C SER A 96 -6.20 4.81 1.47
N PRO A 97 -6.59 4.16 0.37
CA PRO A 97 -7.60 3.09 0.39
C PRO A 97 -7.22 1.87 1.24
N ALA A 98 -5.94 1.73 1.57
CA ALA A 98 -5.40 0.67 2.42
C ALA A 98 -4.75 1.23 3.70
N GLY A 99 -4.93 2.52 3.98
CA GLY A 99 -4.39 3.20 5.14
C GLY A 99 -5.18 2.92 6.41
N GLY A 100 -4.51 2.99 7.56
CA GLY A 100 -5.13 2.86 8.87
C GLY A 100 -5.53 4.19 9.48
N GLY A 101 -6.32 4.10 10.54
CA GLY A 101 -6.72 5.23 11.37
C GLY A 101 -6.69 4.88 12.85
N TYR A 102 -6.91 5.89 13.66
CA TYR A 102 -6.79 5.81 15.11
C TYR A 102 -7.94 6.51 15.80
N VAL A 103 -8.47 5.84 16.84
CA VAL A 103 -9.47 6.38 17.75
C VAL A 103 -8.90 6.30 19.17
N ARG A 104 -8.99 7.37 19.94
CA ARG A 104 -8.49 7.40 21.31
C ARG A 104 -9.62 7.52 22.30
N PHE A 105 -9.38 7.01 23.52
CA PHE A 105 -10.32 7.07 24.62
C PHE A 105 -9.63 7.64 25.87
N THR A 106 -10.41 8.21 26.77
CA THR A 106 -9.88 8.77 28.04
C THR A 106 -9.37 7.70 28.99
N ASP A 107 -9.91 6.46 28.88
CA ASP A 107 -9.48 5.31 29.67
C ASP A 107 -9.73 4.01 28.89
N ALA A 108 -9.42 2.86 29.52
CA ALA A 108 -9.47 1.56 28.90
C ALA A 108 -10.90 1.12 28.52
N ILE A 109 -11.02 0.56 27.31
CA ILE A 109 -12.23 -0.12 26.83
C ILE A 109 -12.20 -1.60 27.16
N ASP A 110 -13.34 -2.28 27.04
CA ASP A 110 -13.43 -3.74 27.05
C ASP A 110 -13.17 -4.31 25.64
N PRO A 111 -12.02 -4.95 25.39
CA PRO A 111 -11.70 -5.52 24.08
C PRO A 111 -12.71 -6.60 23.64
N ALA A 112 -13.44 -7.24 24.56
CA ALA A 112 -14.45 -8.24 24.21
C ALA A 112 -15.68 -7.61 23.54
N SER A 113 -15.92 -6.30 23.75
CA SER A 113 -16.99 -5.56 23.08
C SER A 113 -16.63 -5.05 21.68
N LEU A 114 -15.38 -5.25 21.22
CA LEU A 114 -14.97 -5.00 19.84
C LEU A 114 -15.36 -6.15 18.91
N PRO A 115 -15.58 -5.90 17.60
CA PRO A 115 -15.54 -6.96 16.59
C PRO A 115 -14.25 -7.77 16.69
N GLN A 116 -14.37 -9.09 16.90
CA GLN A 116 -13.23 -9.97 17.11
C GLN A 116 -12.58 -10.43 15.80
N THR A 117 -13.35 -10.42 14.72
CA THR A 117 -12.87 -10.71 13.38
C THR A 117 -13.34 -9.60 12.41
N PRO A 118 -12.67 -9.42 11.26
CA PRO A 118 -13.12 -8.48 10.25
C PRO A 118 -14.58 -8.71 9.81
N LYS A 119 -15.06 -9.95 9.83
CA LYS A 119 -16.43 -10.31 9.47
C LYS A 119 -17.44 -9.76 10.49
N ASP A 120 -17.08 -9.71 11.76
CA ASP A 120 -17.98 -9.23 12.82
C ASP A 120 -18.29 -7.73 12.65
N ALA A 121 -17.36 -6.96 12.07
CA ALA A 121 -17.55 -5.54 11.77
C ALA A 121 -18.62 -5.28 10.69
N LEU A 122 -19.04 -6.31 9.93
CA LEU A 122 -20.12 -6.20 8.94
C LEU A 122 -21.52 -6.24 9.57
N ALA A 123 -21.65 -6.61 10.83
CA ALA A 123 -22.94 -6.67 11.50
C ALA A 123 -23.49 -5.25 11.78
N ALA A 124 -24.79 -5.05 11.60
CA ALA A 124 -25.44 -3.75 11.85
C ALA A 124 -25.29 -3.26 13.31
N GLY A 125 -25.19 -4.20 14.28
CA GLY A 125 -24.97 -3.91 15.70
C GLY A 125 -23.51 -3.93 16.13
N ALA A 126 -22.54 -3.99 15.23
CA ALA A 126 -21.14 -3.96 15.59
C ALA A 126 -20.76 -2.64 16.25
N SER A 127 -19.94 -2.71 17.31
CA SER A 127 -19.50 -1.53 18.04
C SER A 127 -18.58 -0.61 17.25
N VAL A 128 -17.88 -1.16 16.23
CA VAL A 128 -17.03 -0.39 15.30
C VAL A 128 -17.35 -0.84 13.88
N GLN A 129 -17.72 0.10 13.03
CA GLN A 129 -18.15 -0.13 11.66
C GLN A 129 -17.48 0.87 10.71
N LEU A 130 -17.07 0.42 9.53
CA LEU A 130 -16.64 1.28 8.44
C LEU A 130 -17.66 1.19 7.31
N LEU A 131 -18.28 2.31 6.99
CA LEU A 131 -19.43 2.42 6.09
C LEU A 131 -19.02 3.11 4.79
N ASP A 132 -19.45 2.59 3.66
CA ASP A 132 -19.43 3.32 2.39
C ASP A 132 -20.66 4.25 2.39
N ILE A 133 -20.42 5.54 2.53
CA ILE A 133 -21.46 6.58 2.60
C ILE A 133 -21.46 7.47 1.36
N ASP A 134 -20.80 7.06 0.28
CA ASP A 134 -20.74 7.81 -0.96
C ASP A 134 -21.94 7.44 -1.85
N PRO A 135 -22.92 8.36 -2.10
CA PRO A 135 -24.07 8.07 -2.93
C PRO A 135 -23.71 7.68 -4.38
N SER A 136 -22.51 8.02 -4.85
CA SER A 136 -22.04 7.67 -6.19
C SER A 136 -21.35 6.29 -6.24
N SER A 137 -21.05 5.70 -5.09
CA SER A 137 -20.39 4.40 -5.01
C SER A 137 -21.35 3.26 -5.40
N PRO A 138 -20.91 2.30 -6.25
CA PRO A 138 -21.69 1.09 -6.50
C PRO A 138 -21.85 0.19 -5.26
N GLU A 139 -21.13 0.48 -4.19
CA GLU A 139 -21.17 -0.23 -2.91
C GLU A 139 -21.78 0.62 -1.80
N HIS A 140 -22.46 1.74 -2.17
CA HIS A 140 -23.13 2.64 -1.23
C HIS A 140 -23.97 1.87 -0.20
N GLY A 141 -23.87 2.26 1.05
CA GLY A 141 -24.58 1.64 2.17
C GLY A 141 -23.97 0.35 2.69
N THR A 142 -22.88 -0.17 2.10
CA THR A 142 -22.26 -1.40 2.58
C THR A 142 -21.27 -1.15 3.72
N ARG A 143 -21.15 -2.14 4.60
CA ARG A 143 -20.10 -2.21 5.62
C ARG A 143 -18.84 -2.86 5.07
N LYS A 144 -17.67 -2.38 5.50
CA LYS A 144 -16.38 -2.86 5.01
C LYS A 144 -15.69 -3.74 6.05
N LEU A 145 -14.92 -4.71 5.54
CA LEU A 145 -14.07 -5.54 6.39
C LEU A 145 -12.94 -4.68 6.98
N ILE A 146 -12.86 -4.61 8.30
CA ILE A 146 -11.80 -3.91 9.01
C ILE A 146 -11.11 -4.83 10.02
N SER A 147 -9.83 -4.65 10.16
CA SER A 147 -9.01 -5.27 11.20
C SER A 147 -8.79 -4.24 12.30
N LEU A 148 -9.00 -4.63 13.54
CA LEU A 148 -8.91 -3.77 14.72
C LEU A 148 -7.75 -4.21 15.62
N ARG A 149 -7.10 -3.25 16.27
CA ARG A 149 -6.09 -3.50 17.29
C ARG A 149 -6.24 -2.51 18.44
N TRP A 150 -6.54 -3.03 19.62
CA TRP A 150 -6.55 -2.25 20.84
C TRP A 150 -5.17 -2.17 21.48
N GLN A 151 -4.78 -0.97 21.92
CA GLN A 151 -3.52 -0.69 22.59
C GLN A 151 -3.82 0.13 23.86
N GLU A 152 -3.91 -0.56 25.00
CA GLU A 152 -4.22 0.05 26.30
C GLU A 152 -3.03 0.88 26.83
N LYS A 153 -1.82 0.34 26.70
CA LYS A 153 -0.61 0.97 27.22
C LYS A 153 0.11 1.77 26.13
N GLU A 154 0.76 2.83 26.54
CA GLU A 154 1.65 3.60 25.68
C GLU A 154 2.75 2.71 25.09
N ALA A 155 3.09 2.96 23.82
CA ALA A 155 4.24 2.40 23.13
C ALA A 155 4.93 3.53 22.34
N VAL A 156 6.06 3.23 21.70
CA VAL A 156 6.87 4.27 21.02
C VAL A 156 6.06 5.12 20.03
N TYR A 157 5.13 4.50 19.29
CA TYR A 157 4.33 5.17 18.26
C TYR A 157 2.82 5.10 18.56
N TYR A 158 2.44 4.73 19.76
CA TYR A 158 1.06 4.69 20.20
C TYR A 158 0.90 5.44 21.52
N LEU A 159 -0.02 6.38 21.53
CA LEU A 159 -0.52 6.94 22.77
C LEU A 159 -1.37 5.90 23.51
N PRO A 160 -1.52 5.98 24.85
CA PRO A 160 -2.33 5.03 25.57
C PRO A 160 -3.80 5.09 25.15
N ASN A 161 -4.54 4.03 25.39
CA ASN A 161 -5.97 3.91 25.10
C ASN A 161 -6.32 4.21 23.63
N THR A 162 -5.53 3.64 22.72
CA THR A 162 -5.69 3.82 21.27
C THR A 162 -6.26 2.56 20.62
N LEU A 163 -7.36 2.71 19.87
CA LEU A 163 -7.88 1.73 18.94
C LEU A 163 -7.41 2.06 17.53
N ALA A 164 -6.57 1.23 16.99
CA ALA A 164 -6.19 1.30 15.57
C ALA A 164 -7.14 0.47 14.72
N PHE A 165 -7.45 0.97 13.53
CA PHE A 165 -8.21 0.23 12.52
C PHE A 165 -7.52 0.29 11.17
N LEU A 166 -7.78 -0.71 10.33
CA LEU A 166 -7.22 -0.83 8.99
C LEU A 166 -8.26 -1.56 8.12
N PRO A 167 -8.52 -1.12 6.89
CA PRO A 167 -9.19 -1.96 5.91
C PRO A 167 -8.49 -3.31 5.83
N THR A 168 -9.22 -4.40 5.90
CA THR A 168 -8.61 -5.74 5.98
C THR A 168 -7.72 -5.98 4.78
N ILE A 169 -6.51 -6.49 5.01
CA ILE A 169 -5.51 -6.76 3.98
C ILE A 169 -6.12 -7.63 2.88
N GLY A 170 -5.95 -7.21 1.62
CA GLY A 170 -6.58 -7.84 0.45
C GLY A 170 -7.97 -7.29 0.10
N PHE A 171 -8.53 -6.40 0.93
CA PHE A 171 -9.83 -5.75 0.71
C PHE A 171 -9.69 -4.22 0.82
N PRO A 172 -8.93 -3.57 -0.08
CA PRO A 172 -8.79 -2.12 -0.05
C PRO A 172 -10.15 -1.44 -0.30
N LEU A 173 -10.28 -0.23 0.21
CA LEU A 173 -11.41 0.64 -0.09
C LEU A 173 -11.36 1.09 -1.56
N ARG A 174 -12.49 1.54 -2.09
CA ARG A 174 -12.54 2.13 -3.45
C ARG A 174 -11.84 3.48 -3.47
N ALA A 175 -11.28 3.82 -4.62
CA ALA A 175 -10.72 5.15 -4.86
C ALA A 175 -11.82 6.22 -4.92
N HIS A 176 -11.49 7.46 -4.54
CA HIS A 176 -12.36 8.63 -4.57
C HIS A 176 -13.75 8.38 -3.98
N THR A 177 -13.83 7.60 -2.90
CA THR A 177 -15.06 7.19 -2.26
C THR A 177 -15.09 7.67 -0.82
N ARG A 178 -16.23 8.16 -0.37
CA ARG A 178 -16.41 8.71 0.98
C ARG A 178 -16.85 7.63 1.95
N TYR A 179 -16.09 7.50 3.05
CA TYR A 179 -16.33 6.50 4.10
C TYR A 179 -16.56 7.17 5.45
N ALA A 180 -17.28 6.47 6.31
CA ALA A 180 -17.43 6.82 7.72
C ALA A 180 -16.99 5.66 8.61
N LEU A 181 -15.99 5.88 9.47
CA LEU A 181 -15.76 5.03 10.62
C LEU A 181 -16.68 5.51 11.74
N VAL A 182 -17.54 4.61 12.22
CA VAL A 182 -18.47 4.87 13.30
C VAL A 182 -18.16 3.93 14.46
N VAL A 183 -17.97 4.49 15.66
CA VAL A 183 -17.94 3.75 16.91
C VAL A 183 -19.24 4.05 17.64
N THR A 184 -19.94 3.00 18.07
CA THR A 184 -21.23 3.13 18.76
C THR A 184 -21.12 2.85 20.24
N ASP A 185 -22.14 3.18 21.01
CA ASP A 185 -22.30 2.89 22.45
C ASP A 185 -22.45 1.39 22.77
N ALA A 186 -22.46 0.53 21.74
CA ALA A 186 -22.27 -0.91 21.90
C ALA A 186 -20.87 -1.24 22.41
N LEU A 187 -19.85 -0.38 22.15
CA LEU A 187 -18.54 -0.45 22.76
C LEU A 187 -18.64 -0.10 24.25
N LYS A 188 -17.99 -0.90 25.09
CA LYS A 188 -18.03 -0.73 26.53
C LYS A 188 -16.66 -0.34 27.10
N SER A 189 -16.66 0.37 28.22
CA SER A 189 -15.47 0.57 29.04
C SER A 189 -15.03 -0.76 29.65
N LYS A 190 -13.79 -0.83 30.14
CA LYS A 190 -13.26 -2.00 30.86
C LYS A 190 -14.11 -2.38 32.09
N GLY A 191 -14.79 -1.41 32.69
CA GLY A 191 -15.75 -1.60 33.77
C GLY A 191 -17.17 -1.98 33.34
N GLY A 192 -17.42 -2.13 32.02
CA GLY A 192 -18.74 -2.49 31.46
C GLY A 192 -19.69 -1.31 31.26
N SER A 193 -19.28 -0.08 31.57
CA SER A 193 -20.09 1.12 31.38
C SER A 193 -20.17 1.53 29.91
N VAL A 194 -21.20 2.30 29.57
CA VAL A 194 -21.34 2.91 28.24
C VAL A 194 -20.25 3.98 28.05
N ILE A 195 -19.58 3.97 26.89
CA ILE A 195 -18.64 5.01 26.51
C ILE A 195 -19.44 6.21 25.98
N LYS A 196 -19.01 7.43 26.32
CA LYS A 196 -19.67 8.66 25.89
C LYS A 196 -18.91 9.34 24.76
N ALA A 197 -19.66 10.06 23.94
CA ALA A 197 -19.07 11.02 23.00
C ALA A 197 -18.51 12.23 23.78
N SER A 198 -17.35 12.76 23.35
CA SER A 198 -16.81 14.01 23.90
C SER A 198 -17.74 15.18 23.66
N ALA A 199 -17.58 16.28 24.41
CA ALA A 199 -18.41 17.48 24.24
C ALA A 199 -18.35 18.05 22.82
N ASP A 200 -17.15 18.09 22.19
CA ASP A 200 -16.99 18.56 20.82
C ASP A 200 -17.73 17.65 19.82
N LEU A 201 -17.65 16.32 20.00
CA LEU A 201 -18.39 15.41 19.13
C LEU A 201 -19.91 15.56 19.33
N GLN A 202 -20.39 15.68 20.55
CA GLN A 202 -21.81 15.93 20.82
C GLN A 202 -22.30 17.21 20.11
N ALA A 203 -21.50 18.29 20.15
CA ALA A 203 -21.80 19.53 19.42
C ALA A 203 -21.85 19.31 17.91
N VAL A 204 -20.89 18.57 17.34
CA VAL A 204 -20.84 18.23 15.91
C VAL A 204 -22.04 17.34 15.50
N LEU A 205 -22.44 16.41 16.35
CA LEU A 205 -23.64 15.57 16.15
C LEU A 205 -24.96 16.35 16.33
N GLY A 206 -24.92 17.58 16.88
CA GLY A 206 -26.09 18.40 17.15
C GLY A 206 -26.94 17.91 18.32
N ILE A 207 -26.32 17.23 19.28
CA ILE A 207 -26.92 16.76 20.55
C ILE A 207 -26.29 17.41 21.79
N GLY A 208 -25.30 18.28 21.60
CA GLY A 208 -24.61 19.06 22.62
C GLY A 208 -24.54 20.54 22.28
N ASP A 209 -23.89 21.32 23.16
CA ASP A 209 -23.74 22.76 23.01
C ASP A 209 -22.81 23.10 21.84
N GLU A 210 -23.35 23.84 20.88
CA GLU A 210 -22.61 24.31 19.70
C GLU A 210 -21.69 25.48 20.05
N SER A 211 -20.53 25.53 19.41
CA SER A 211 -19.58 26.64 19.47
C SER A 211 -19.20 27.12 18.06
N ASP A 212 -18.62 28.30 17.94
CA ASP A 212 -18.09 28.79 16.66
C ASP A 212 -17.04 27.85 16.06
N ARG A 213 -16.32 27.10 16.89
CA ARG A 213 -15.31 26.11 16.51
C ARG A 213 -15.95 24.85 15.92
N THR A 214 -17.05 24.35 16.51
CA THR A 214 -17.68 23.09 16.11
C THR A 214 -18.71 23.25 14.99
N ARG A 215 -19.30 24.43 14.83
CA ARG A 215 -20.35 24.70 13.83
C ARG A 215 -19.94 24.38 12.39
N PRO A 216 -18.76 24.82 11.89
CA PRO A 216 -18.37 24.52 10.51
C PRO A 216 -18.27 23.01 10.23
N LEU A 217 -17.74 22.24 11.19
CA LEU A 217 -17.64 20.80 11.05
C LEU A 217 -19.00 20.09 11.12
N LYS A 218 -19.91 20.53 11.99
CA LYS A 218 -21.29 20.06 12.05
C LYS A 218 -21.98 20.23 10.70
N GLU A 219 -21.87 21.42 10.10
CA GLU A 219 -22.45 21.69 8.79
C GLU A 219 -21.85 20.81 7.69
N ALA A 220 -20.52 20.64 7.68
CA ALA A 220 -19.80 19.81 6.72
C ALA A 220 -20.13 18.31 6.84
N LEU A 221 -20.43 17.83 8.04
CA LEU A 221 -20.75 16.43 8.31
C LEU A 221 -22.25 16.11 8.20
N ALA A 222 -23.13 17.11 8.09
CA ALA A 222 -24.58 16.88 8.02
C ALA A 222 -25.00 15.88 6.92
N PRO A 223 -24.47 15.93 5.67
CA PRO A 223 -24.77 14.92 4.66
C PRO A 223 -24.33 13.51 5.06
N ALA A 224 -23.14 13.37 5.64
CA ALA A 224 -22.62 12.08 6.09
C ALA A 224 -23.46 11.49 7.24
N LEU A 225 -23.91 12.33 8.16
CA LEU A 225 -24.81 11.91 9.25
C LEU A 225 -26.16 11.43 8.74
N ALA A 226 -26.70 12.04 7.69
CA ALA A 226 -27.94 11.59 7.06
C ALA A 226 -27.78 10.18 6.43
N GLU A 227 -26.64 9.91 5.77
CA GLU A 227 -26.34 8.58 5.22
C GLU A 227 -26.17 7.54 6.34
N ILE A 228 -25.50 7.89 7.44
CA ILE A 228 -25.29 7.00 8.59
C ILE A 228 -26.65 6.67 9.26
N ASP A 229 -27.52 7.67 9.42
CA ASP A 229 -28.85 7.49 9.97
C ASP A 229 -29.72 6.56 9.10
N ALA A 230 -29.65 6.74 7.76
CA ALA A 230 -30.31 5.86 6.80
C ALA A 230 -29.84 4.39 6.89
N LEU A 231 -28.64 4.15 7.40
CA LEU A 231 -28.09 2.81 7.67
C LEU A 231 -28.45 2.27 9.07
N GLY A 232 -29.32 2.99 9.82
CA GLY A 232 -29.87 2.58 11.10
C GLY A 232 -28.98 2.93 12.31
N ILE A 233 -28.05 3.87 12.17
CA ILE A 233 -27.21 4.34 13.27
C ILE A 233 -27.56 5.79 13.59
N THR A 234 -28.40 6.02 14.59
CA THR A 234 -28.77 7.38 14.98
C THR A 234 -27.63 8.05 15.74
N LYS A 235 -27.59 9.38 15.67
CA LYS A 235 -26.53 10.20 16.25
C LYS A 235 -26.35 10.04 17.76
N GLU A 236 -27.41 9.69 18.48
CA GLU A 236 -27.40 9.45 19.94
C GLU A 236 -26.56 8.23 20.32
N HIS A 237 -26.39 7.28 19.40
CA HIS A 237 -25.60 6.07 19.60
C HIS A 237 -24.14 6.21 19.11
N ILE A 238 -23.75 7.34 18.52
CA ILE A 238 -22.40 7.56 18.02
C ILE A 238 -21.51 8.10 19.13
N VAL A 239 -20.45 7.36 19.47
CA VAL A 239 -19.45 7.78 20.47
C VAL A 239 -18.15 8.24 19.85
N HIS A 240 -17.86 7.86 18.58
CA HIS A 240 -16.78 8.44 17.77
C HIS A 240 -17.14 8.37 16.29
N LEU A 241 -16.68 9.35 15.53
CA LEU A 241 -16.94 9.47 14.09
C LEU A 241 -15.70 9.98 13.36
N ALA A 242 -15.33 9.31 12.28
CA ALA A 242 -14.34 9.82 11.33
C ALA A 242 -14.87 9.67 9.91
N VAL A 243 -15.07 10.78 9.22
CA VAL A 243 -15.53 10.81 7.82
C VAL A 243 -14.37 11.22 6.94
N PHE A 244 -14.08 10.42 5.90
CA PHE A 244 -12.92 10.65 5.03
C PHE A 244 -13.18 10.15 3.62
N THR A 245 -12.50 10.78 2.67
CA THR A 245 -12.51 10.43 1.25
C THR A 245 -11.18 9.80 0.86
N THR A 246 -11.22 8.69 0.15
CA THR A 246 -10.03 7.98 -0.30
C THR A 246 -9.41 8.65 -1.51
N SER A 247 -8.07 8.54 -1.63
CA SER A 247 -7.30 8.94 -2.81
C SER A 247 -7.43 7.92 -3.95
N ASP A 248 -7.03 8.33 -5.16
CA ASP A 248 -6.78 7.40 -6.26
C ASP A 248 -5.29 7.11 -6.40
N PRO A 249 -4.79 6.01 -5.83
CA PRO A 249 -3.36 5.69 -5.86
C PRO A 249 -2.87 5.22 -7.24
N VAL A 250 -3.77 4.94 -8.19
CA VAL A 250 -3.41 4.36 -9.49
C VAL A 250 -3.61 5.31 -10.67
N LYS A 251 -4.24 6.47 -10.48
CA LYS A 251 -4.54 7.43 -11.57
C LYS A 251 -3.31 7.82 -12.39
N GLU A 252 -2.16 8.06 -11.72
CA GLU A 252 -0.92 8.43 -12.41
C GLU A 252 -0.39 7.29 -13.28
N LEU A 253 -0.46 6.05 -12.78
CA LEU A 253 -0.04 4.87 -13.56
C LEU A 253 -0.89 4.72 -14.82
N PHE A 254 -2.21 4.81 -14.69
CA PHE A 254 -3.10 4.70 -15.85
C PHE A 254 -2.89 5.84 -16.85
N ALA A 255 -2.78 7.10 -16.38
CA ALA A 255 -2.52 8.23 -17.23
C ALA A 255 -1.21 8.09 -18.02
N VAL A 256 -0.13 7.61 -17.37
CA VAL A 256 1.16 7.39 -18.04
C VAL A 256 1.09 6.20 -18.99
N ALA A 257 0.38 5.12 -18.64
CA ALA A 257 0.19 3.98 -19.54
C ALA A 257 -0.60 4.38 -20.81
N ASP A 258 -1.63 5.23 -20.66
CA ASP A 258 -2.38 5.79 -21.77
C ASP A 258 -1.47 6.67 -22.66
N ASP A 259 -0.66 7.54 -22.07
CA ASP A 259 0.30 8.38 -22.78
C ASP A 259 1.29 7.55 -23.62
N VAL A 260 1.80 6.45 -23.05
CA VAL A 260 2.67 5.51 -23.80
C VAL A 260 1.95 4.92 -24.99
N ARG A 261 0.69 4.52 -24.87
CA ARG A 261 -0.07 3.92 -25.96
C ARG A 261 -0.46 4.92 -27.03
N GLU A 262 -0.84 6.12 -26.65
CA GLU A 262 -1.46 7.09 -27.54
C GLU A 262 -0.45 8.08 -28.13
N ASN A 263 0.55 8.50 -27.36
CA ASN A 263 1.41 9.63 -27.70
C ASN A 263 2.88 9.26 -27.87
N PHE A 264 3.35 8.15 -27.29
CA PHE A 264 4.76 7.75 -27.40
C PHE A 264 4.96 6.79 -28.59
N PRO A 265 6.07 6.90 -29.35
CA PRO A 265 6.31 6.01 -30.49
C PRO A 265 6.45 4.55 -30.08
N ALA A 266 5.89 3.63 -30.86
CA ALA A 266 6.07 2.20 -30.65
C ALA A 266 7.56 1.84 -30.77
N PRO A 267 8.07 0.91 -29.92
CA PRO A 267 9.47 0.53 -29.92
C PRO A 267 9.79 -0.34 -31.13
N THR A 268 11.01 -0.24 -31.62
CA THR A 268 11.50 -1.05 -32.76
C THR A 268 12.79 -1.78 -32.39
N VAL A 269 13.10 -2.81 -33.16
CA VAL A 269 14.39 -3.51 -33.11
C VAL A 269 15.06 -3.35 -34.47
N ASP A 270 16.26 -2.72 -34.47
CA ASP A 270 17.04 -2.65 -35.68
C ASP A 270 17.54 -4.07 -36.06
N ASP A 271 17.41 -4.39 -37.34
CA ASP A 271 17.86 -5.66 -37.89
C ASP A 271 19.35 -5.96 -37.64
N ALA A 272 20.18 -4.91 -37.52
CA ALA A 272 21.62 -5.03 -37.33
C ALA A 272 22.00 -5.47 -35.89
N VAL A 273 21.11 -5.28 -34.90
CA VAL A 273 21.38 -5.58 -33.50
C VAL A 273 20.91 -6.97 -33.06
N TRP A 274 20.32 -7.75 -33.96
CA TRP A 274 19.96 -9.13 -33.67
C TRP A 274 21.17 -10.05 -33.71
N HIS A 275 21.34 -10.88 -32.68
CA HIS A 275 22.40 -11.88 -32.59
C HIS A 275 21.84 -13.24 -32.21
N LEU A 276 22.28 -14.28 -32.93
CA LEU A 276 22.09 -15.67 -32.50
C LEU A 276 23.02 -15.96 -31.32
N LYS A 277 22.48 -16.10 -30.12
CA LYS A 277 23.23 -16.29 -28.86
C LYS A 277 23.50 -17.76 -28.58
N TYR A 278 22.51 -18.63 -28.80
CA TYR A 278 22.59 -20.05 -28.53
C TYR A 278 21.68 -20.84 -29.44
N LYS A 279 22.14 -22.03 -29.91
CA LYS A 279 21.35 -22.96 -30.70
C LYS A 279 21.42 -24.34 -30.07
N GLY A 280 20.32 -24.77 -29.48
CA GLY A 280 20.15 -26.08 -28.83
C GLY A 280 19.10 -26.94 -29.48
N THR A 281 18.86 -28.10 -28.90
CA THR A 281 17.86 -29.08 -29.39
C THR A 281 16.43 -28.78 -28.91
N SER A 282 16.27 -27.97 -27.89
CA SER A 282 14.96 -27.63 -27.31
C SER A 282 14.56 -26.18 -27.58
N TYR A 283 15.53 -25.30 -27.74
CA TYR A 283 15.31 -23.88 -28.04
C TYR A 283 16.51 -23.25 -28.73
N VAL A 284 16.26 -22.12 -29.34
CA VAL A 284 17.27 -21.18 -29.82
C VAL A 284 17.11 -19.87 -29.06
N GLU A 285 18.21 -19.23 -28.66
CA GLU A 285 18.21 -17.94 -28.01
C GLU A 285 18.78 -16.88 -28.94
N TYR A 286 18.03 -15.80 -29.08
CA TYR A 286 18.45 -14.60 -29.77
C TYR A 286 18.58 -13.45 -28.76
N THR A 287 19.44 -12.48 -29.05
CA THR A 287 19.58 -11.25 -28.26
C THR A 287 19.53 -10.05 -29.16
N GLY A 288 19.15 -8.91 -28.61
CA GLY A 288 19.08 -7.65 -29.33
C GLY A 288 18.84 -6.49 -28.37
N ILE A 289 18.56 -5.33 -28.96
CA ILE A 289 18.23 -4.08 -28.27
C ILE A 289 16.99 -3.52 -28.94
N PHE A 290 16.04 -3.02 -28.15
CA PHE A 290 14.88 -2.31 -28.66
C PHE A 290 14.75 -0.93 -28.04
N GLY A 291 14.02 -0.05 -28.69
CA GLY A 291 13.69 1.29 -28.23
C GLY A 291 12.95 2.10 -29.29
N PRO A 292 12.58 3.34 -28.94
CA PRO A 292 12.78 4.00 -27.67
C PRO A 292 11.87 3.45 -26.57
N SER A 293 12.31 3.53 -25.31
CA SER A 293 11.48 3.34 -24.12
C SER A 293 11.44 4.63 -23.32
N PRO A 294 10.27 5.08 -22.83
CA PRO A 294 10.14 6.36 -22.16
C PRO A 294 10.53 6.27 -20.69
N ASN A 295 11.23 7.27 -20.18
CA ASN A 295 11.39 7.52 -18.76
C ASN A 295 10.53 8.72 -18.34
N TYR A 296 9.64 8.51 -17.39
CA TYR A 296 8.80 9.56 -16.81
C TYR A 296 9.29 10.06 -15.45
N GLN A 297 10.32 9.43 -14.86
CA GLN A 297 10.85 9.85 -13.58
C GLN A 297 11.84 11.01 -13.74
N ALA A 298 11.53 12.13 -13.09
CA ALA A 298 12.41 13.31 -13.06
C ALA A 298 13.42 13.23 -11.92
N GLY A 299 14.55 13.93 -12.09
CA GLY A 299 15.56 14.09 -11.06
C GLY A 299 16.91 13.45 -11.39
N LYS A 300 17.69 13.17 -10.36
CA LYS A 300 19.06 12.66 -10.47
C LYS A 300 19.09 11.15 -10.24
N LEU A 301 19.21 10.38 -11.32
CA LEU A 301 19.43 8.92 -11.25
C LEU A 301 20.70 8.59 -10.43
N PRO A 302 20.66 7.53 -9.61
CA PRO A 302 19.59 6.56 -9.43
C PRO A 302 18.58 6.91 -8.31
N PHE A 303 18.41 8.18 -7.95
CA PHE A 303 17.49 8.66 -6.91
C PHE A 303 17.82 8.15 -5.49
N GLU A 304 19.10 8.11 -5.12
CA GLU A 304 19.59 7.44 -3.91
C GLU A 304 18.98 7.95 -2.61
N LYS A 305 18.71 9.26 -2.53
CA LYS A 305 18.27 9.91 -1.29
C LYS A 305 17.14 10.91 -1.52
N TYR A 306 16.48 11.27 -0.45
CA TYR A 306 15.47 12.33 -0.44
C TYR A 306 16.01 13.62 -1.10
N GLY A 307 15.21 14.19 -2.00
CA GLY A 307 15.58 15.35 -2.80
C GLY A 307 16.26 15.05 -4.14
N ASP A 308 16.63 13.79 -4.43
CA ASP A 308 17.13 13.41 -5.76
C ASP A 308 16.01 13.32 -6.83
N GLY A 309 14.74 13.44 -6.44
CA GLY A 309 13.59 13.28 -7.32
C GLY A 309 13.11 11.83 -7.40
N GLY A 310 12.67 11.39 -8.56
CA GLY A 310 12.14 10.05 -8.79
C GLY A 310 10.63 10.00 -8.97
N GLU A 311 9.91 11.14 -8.87
CA GLU A 311 8.49 11.24 -9.17
C GLU A 311 8.20 11.11 -10.67
N LEU A 312 7.02 10.59 -11.02
CA LEU A 312 6.50 10.64 -12.38
C LEU A 312 6.17 12.08 -12.75
N GLN A 313 6.69 12.55 -13.88
CA GLN A 313 6.55 13.93 -14.29
C GLN A 313 5.23 14.20 -15.01
N PHE A 314 4.56 15.26 -14.57
CA PHE A 314 3.38 15.81 -15.23
C PHE A 314 3.61 17.29 -15.57
N LYS A 315 3.15 17.70 -16.73
CA LYS A 315 3.15 19.10 -17.17
C LYS A 315 1.74 19.48 -17.62
N ASP A 316 1.19 20.53 -17.04
CA ASP A 316 -0.19 20.96 -17.30
C ASP A 316 -1.22 19.83 -17.13
N GLY A 317 -1.02 18.98 -16.12
CA GLY A 317 -1.88 17.83 -15.79
C GLY A 317 -1.72 16.62 -16.71
N LYS A 318 -0.78 16.63 -17.66
CA LYS A 318 -0.50 15.52 -18.58
C LYS A 318 0.85 14.89 -18.27
N PRO A 319 0.99 13.56 -18.45
CA PRO A 319 2.29 12.90 -18.34
C PRO A 319 3.33 13.55 -19.26
N ALA A 320 4.56 13.64 -18.79
CA ALA A 320 5.65 14.23 -19.56
C ALA A 320 6.88 13.31 -19.55
N VAL A 321 7.29 12.86 -20.73
CA VAL A 321 8.52 12.09 -20.91
C VAL A 321 9.73 12.97 -20.56
N VAL A 322 10.54 12.51 -19.62
CA VAL A 322 11.76 13.20 -19.17
C VAL A 322 12.95 12.84 -20.03
N ASP A 323 13.08 11.55 -20.37
CA ASP A 323 14.18 11.03 -21.18
C ASP A 323 13.75 9.72 -21.89
N THR A 324 14.58 9.23 -22.79
CA THR A 324 14.37 7.96 -23.48
C THR A 324 15.61 7.08 -23.36
N PHE A 325 15.40 5.78 -23.36
CA PHE A 325 16.48 4.79 -23.30
C PHE A 325 16.16 3.60 -24.19
N THR A 326 17.14 2.70 -24.31
CA THR A 326 16.99 1.42 -25.00
C THR A 326 17.15 0.28 -24.02
N LEU A 327 16.49 -0.84 -24.26
CA LEU A 327 16.57 -2.05 -23.45
C LEU A 327 17.15 -3.19 -24.27
N ARG A 328 18.15 -3.88 -23.71
CA ARG A 328 18.59 -5.17 -24.24
C ARG A 328 17.60 -6.25 -23.88
N PHE A 329 17.48 -7.25 -24.72
CA PHE A 329 16.63 -8.40 -24.50
C PHE A 329 17.31 -9.72 -24.81
N SER A 330 16.79 -10.79 -24.21
CA SER A 330 16.99 -12.17 -24.63
C SER A 330 15.63 -12.73 -25.04
N LEU A 331 15.61 -13.43 -26.17
CA LEU A 331 14.41 -14.04 -26.75
C LEU A 331 14.68 -15.51 -27.02
N MET A 332 14.00 -16.37 -26.28
CA MET A 332 14.04 -17.83 -26.44
C MET A 332 12.90 -18.27 -27.36
N VAL A 333 13.23 -18.99 -28.40
CA VAL A 333 12.27 -19.54 -29.35
C VAL A 333 12.34 -21.07 -29.33
N PRO A 334 11.21 -21.79 -29.27
CA PRO A 334 11.21 -23.26 -29.37
C PRO A 334 11.80 -23.76 -30.66
N THR A 335 12.41 -24.95 -30.68
CA THR A 335 12.98 -25.54 -31.87
C THR A 335 12.04 -26.51 -32.57
N THR A 336 12.13 -26.55 -33.92
CA THR A 336 11.55 -27.58 -34.76
C THR A 336 12.39 -28.89 -34.70
N PRO A 337 11.85 -30.11 -34.99
CA PRO A 337 10.46 -30.39 -35.44
C PRO A 337 9.44 -30.51 -34.30
N LYS A 338 9.85 -30.47 -33.05
CA LYS A 338 8.92 -30.68 -31.92
C LYS A 338 7.90 -29.54 -31.75
N CYS A 339 8.30 -28.32 -32.13
CA CYS A 339 7.47 -27.11 -32.00
C CYS A 339 7.52 -26.34 -33.32
N PRO A 340 6.81 -26.73 -34.36
CA PRO A 340 6.72 -25.99 -35.60
C PRO A 340 6.06 -24.62 -35.30
N MET A 341 6.56 -23.56 -35.95
CA MET A 341 5.96 -22.23 -35.81
C MET A 341 4.53 -22.24 -36.37
N PRO A 342 3.50 -21.85 -35.59
CA PRO A 342 2.16 -21.69 -36.11
C PRO A 342 2.09 -20.59 -37.18
N ALA A 343 1.07 -20.61 -38.03
CA ALA A 343 0.89 -19.60 -39.06
C ALA A 343 0.79 -18.15 -38.51
N ALA A 344 0.22 -17.98 -37.32
CA ALA A 344 0.14 -16.70 -36.61
C ALA A 344 1.43 -16.32 -35.85
N GLY A 345 2.45 -17.19 -35.83
CA GLY A 345 3.64 -17.06 -34.99
C GLY A 345 3.56 -17.82 -33.66
N TYR A 346 4.63 -17.84 -32.91
CA TYR A 346 4.66 -18.47 -31.58
C TYR A 346 3.86 -17.68 -30.55
N PRO A 347 3.12 -18.32 -29.64
CA PRO A 347 2.72 -17.67 -28.39
C PRO A 347 3.95 -17.12 -27.67
N ILE A 348 3.80 -16.01 -26.95
CA ILE A 348 4.93 -15.32 -26.34
C ILE A 348 4.67 -14.97 -24.89
N VAL A 349 5.66 -15.19 -24.03
CA VAL A 349 5.69 -14.78 -22.63
C VAL A 349 6.69 -13.62 -22.48
N MET A 350 6.23 -12.52 -21.94
CA MET A 350 7.07 -11.44 -21.43
C MET A 350 7.51 -11.83 -20.01
N TYR A 351 8.81 -12.09 -19.83
CA TYR A 351 9.38 -12.46 -18.53
C TYR A 351 10.01 -11.24 -17.85
N ALA A 352 9.65 -11.01 -16.60
CA ALA A 352 10.20 -10.00 -15.72
C ALA A 352 10.90 -10.68 -14.54
N HIS A 353 12.22 -10.49 -14.41
CA HIS A 353 13.03 -11.15 -13.39
C HIS A 353 12.94 -10.49 -12.01
N GLY A 354 13.45 -11.17 -10.98
CA GLY A 354 13.58 -10.66 -9.62
C GLY A 354 14.82 -9.77 -9.42
N THR A 355 14.91 -9.18 -8.22
CA THR A 355 16.06 -8.35 -7.79
C THR A 355 17.36 -9.11 -7.97
N GLY A 356 18.40 -8.46 -8.49
CA GLY A 356 19.70 -9.07 -8.79
C GLY A 356 19.74 -9.89 -10.09
N GLY A 357 18.60 -10.11 -10.74
CA GLY A 357 18.53 -10.82 -12.02
C GLY A 357 18.98 -9.97 -13.22
N ASP A 358 18.80 -10.51 -14.41
CA ASP A 358 19.07 -9.84 -15.68
C ASP A 358 18.12 -10.34 -16.79
N TYR A 359 18.24 -9.74 -17.98
CA TYR A 359 17.46 -10.08 -19.17
C TYR A 359 17.49 -11.57 -19.56
N ARG A 360 18.40 -12.38 -18.99
CA ARG A 360 18.52 -13.82 -19.24
C ARG A 360 18.20 -14.71 -18.04
N SER A 361 17.65 -14.17 -16.96
CA SER A 361 17.36 -14.93 -15.75
C SER A 361 16.52 -16.17 -16.02
N TYR A 362 15.46 -16.07 -16.84
CA TYR A 362 14.60 -17.19 -17.23
C TYR A 362 15.32 -18.31 -18.03
N VAL A 363 16.46 -17.98 -18.66
CA VAL A 363 17.34 -18.97 -19.30
C VAL A 363 18.16 -19.71 -18.25
N LYS A 364 18.67 -18.97 -17.25
CA LYS A 364 19.58 -19.48 -16.22
C LYS A 364 18.84 -20.36 -15.20
N ASP A 365 17.62 -19.99 -14.83
CA ASP A 365 16.79 -20.70 -13.85
C ASP A 365 16.01 -21.90 -14.45
N GLY A 366 16.02 -22.02 -15.77
CA GLY A 366 15.36 -23.12 -16.49
C GLY A 366 13.85 -22.92 -16.73
N SER A 367 13.25 -21.83 -16.26
CA SER A 367 11.82 -21.54 -16.50
C SER A 367 11.55 -21.39 -18.00
N GLY A 368 12.42 -20.69 -18.73
CA GLY A 368 12.31 -20.56 -20.18
C GLY A 368 12.37 -21.88 -20.94
N LEU A 369 13.24 -22.82 -20.51
CA LEU A 369 13.29 -24.17 -21.10
C LEU A 369 11.95 -24.91 -20.91
N ASN A 370 11.32 -24.79 -19.74
CA ASN A 370 10.05 -25.43 -19.46
C ASN A 370 8.92 -24.83 -20.29
N ILE A 371 8.94 -23.51 -20.50
CA ILE A 371 8.00 -22.78 -21.37
C ILE A 371 8.22 -23.19 -22.84
N ALA A 372 9.49 -23.24 -23.31
CA ALA A 372 9.83 -23.64 -24.68
C ALA A 372 9.39 -25.06 -25.01
N LYS A 373 9.45 -26.01 -24.05
CA LYS A 373 8.90 -27.37 -24.20
C LYS A 373 7.39 -27.41 -24.45
N LYS A 374 6.67 -26.31 -24.16
CA LYS A 374 5.25 -26.13 -24.46
C LYS A 374 5.01 -25.37 -25.76
N CYS A 375 6.05 -25.21 -26.59
CA CYS A 375 6.01 -24.49 -27.85
C CYS A 375 5.66 -22.99 -27.70
N ILE A 376 6.08 -22.37 -26.62
CA ILE A 376 5.87 -20.96 -26.29
C ILE A 376 7.23 -20.27 -26.27
N ALA A 377 7.34 -19.12 -26.94
CA ALA A 377 8.54 -18.26 -26.88
C ALA A 377 8.54 -17.45 -25.60
N THR A 378 9.72 -16.97 -25.18
CA THR A 378 9.88 -16.14 -23.97
C THR A 378 10.87 -15.01 -24.24
N MET A 379 10.51 -13.77 -23.88
CA MET A 379 11.39 -12.62 -23.96
C MET A 379 11.64 -12.06 -22.54
N GLY A 380 12.89 -11.91 -22.16
CA GLY A 380 13.34 -11.25 -20.93
C GLY A 380 14.08 -9.95 -21.23
N VAL A 381 13.96 -8.96 -20.34
CA VAL A 381 14.65 -7.66 -20.38
C VAL A 381 15.26 -7.35 -19.02
N ASP A 382 16.16 -6.37 -18.95
CA ASP A 382 16.62 -5.85 -17.67
C ASP A 382 15.53 -4.99 -17.03
N GLN A 383 15.20 -5.27 -15.76
CA GLN A 383 14.27 -4.47 -14.97
C GLN A 383 14.92 -3.15 -14.54
N ILE A 384 14.12 -2.22 -13.99
CA ILE A 384 14.64 -0.96 -13.45
C ILE A 384 15.83 -1.20 -12.50
N PHE A 385 16.89 -0.40 -12.59
CA PHE A 385 18.17 -0.50 -11.87
C PHE A 385 18.97 -1.78 -12.13
N HIS A 386 18.67 -2.55 -13.18
CA HIS A 386 19.44 -3.74 -13.53
C HIS A 386 20.15 -3.59 -14.89
N GLY A 387 21.23 -4.32 -15.03
CA GLY A 387 21.96 -4.50 -16.28
C GLY A 387 22.41 -3.21 -16.94
N ASN A 388 21.88 -2.92 -18.12
CA ASN A 388 22.18 -1.69 -18.89
C ASN A 388 21.20 -0.55 -18.63
N ARG A 389 20.24 -0.76 -17.74
CA ARG A 389 19.22 0.24 -17.44
C ARG A 389 19.88 1.49 -16.85
N PRO A 390 19.49 2.72 -17.26
CA PRO A 390 19.98 3.93 -16.61
C PRO A 390 19.80 3.88 -15.09
N GLY A 391 20.83 4.28 -14.35
CA GLY A 391 20.86 4.22 -12.88
C GLY A 391 21.20 2.86 -12.29
N ALA A 392 21.46 1.82 -13.11
CA ALA A 392 21.88 0.52 -12.59
C ALA A 392 23.26 0.60 -11.92
N PRO A 393 23.43 0.00 -10.72
CA PRO A 393 24.72 -0.03 -10.06
C PRO A 393 25.73 -0.91 -10.83
N PRO A 394 27.03 -0.59 -10.78
CA PRO A 394 28.07 -1.39 -11.41
C PRO A 394 28.03 -2.85 -10.94
N GLY A 395 28.21 -3.78 -11.87
CA GLY A 395 28.28 -5.22 -11.58
C GLY A 395 26.94 -5.85 -11.22
N ASN A 396 25.83 -5.15 -11.39
CA ASN A 396 24.49 -5.64 -11.01
C ASN A 396 24.41 -6.07 -9.54
N ASP A 397 24.98 -5.25 -8.65
CA ASP A 397 25.04 -5.49 -7.20
C ASP A 397 23.63 -5.57 -6.61
N GLU A 398 23.21 -6.76 -6.22
CA GLU A 398 21.84 -7.06 -5.75
C GLU A 398 21.47 -6.22 -4.53
N SER A 399 22.37 -6.03 -3.57
CA SER A 399 22.10 -5.25 -2.35
C SER A 399 21.85 -3.78 -2.67
N LYS A 400 22.60 -3.21 -3.60
CA LYS A 400 22.40 -1.84 -4.06
C LYS A 400 21.11 -1.70 -4.86
N ILE A 401 20.80 -2.67 -5.71
CA ILE A 401 19.54 -2.68 -6.47
C ILE A 401 18.36 -2.72 -5.52
N GLU A 402 18.40 -3.58 -4.49
CA GLU A 402 17.33 -3.67 -3.48
C GLU A 402 17.09 -2.32 -2.80
N LEU A 403 18.19 -1.66 -2.35
CA LEU A 403 18.11 -0.33 -1.74
C LEU A 403 17.54 0.73 -2.69
N LEU A 404 17.94 0.72 -3.96
CA LEU A 404 17.45 1.67 -4.97
C LEU A 404 16.00 1.42 -5.37
N PHE A 405 15.59 0.16 -5.49
CA PHE A 405 14.23 -0.17 -5.92
C PHE A 405 13.18 0.13 -4.84
N PHE A 406 13.38 -0.37 -3.62
CA PHE A 406 12.48 -0.13 -2.50
C PHE A 406 12.63 1.26 -1.90
N ASN A 407 13.79 1.81 -1.96
CA ASN A 407 14.21 3.18 -1.69
C ASN A 407 13.56 3.87 -0.48
N PHE A 408 13.66 3.26 0.69
CA PHE A 408 13.12 3.83 1.93
C PHE A 408 13.69 5.22 2.26
N GLN A 409 14.89 5.54 1.74
CA GLN A 409 15.53 6.85 1.93
C GLN A 409 15.00 7.93 0.99
N ASN A 410 14.23 7.55 -0.03
CA ASN A 410 13.60 8.47 -0.96
C ASN A 410 12.17 8.00 -1.27
N PRO A 411 11.18 8.37 -0.46
CA PRO A 411 9.79 7.92 -0.62
C PRO A 411 9.17 8.30 -1.97
N THR A 412 9.62 9.38 -2.58
CA THR A 412 9.18 9.84 -3.90
C THR A 412 9.56 8.83 -4.98
N ALA A 413 10.83 8.39 -4.99
CA ALA A 413 11.30 7.36 -5.90
C ALA A 413 10.70 5.98 -5.57
N ALA A 414 10.64 5.60 -4.28
CA ALA A 414 10.03 4.34 -3.84
C ALA A 414 8.61 4.17 -4.38
N ARG A 415 7.80 5.24 -4.33
CA ARG A 415 6.43 5.26 -4.86
C ARG A 415 6.40 5.03 -6.37
N SER A 416 7.39 5.49 -7.12
CA SER A 416 7.36 5.58 -8.59
C SER A 416 8.16 4.50 -9.30
N ASN A 417 9.15 3.87 -8.65
CA ASN A 417 10.01 2.86 -9.29
C ASN A 417 9.24 1.66 -9.84
N GLY A 418 8.29 1.12 -9.06
CA GLY A 418 7.43 0.02 -9.52
C GLY A 418 6.49 0.45 -10.65
N ARG A 419 5.99 1.70 -10.62
CA ARG A 419 5.15 2.25 -11.68
C ARG A 419 5.91 2.42 -12.98
N GLN A 420 7.12 3.02 -12.95
CA GLN A 420 7.97 3.14 -14.13
C GLN A 420 8.31 1.75 -14.69
N SER A 421 8.59 0.77 -13.82
CA SER A 421 8.84 -0.60 -14.27
C SER A 421 7.64 -1.23 -14.97
N ALA A 422 6.41 -0.96 -14.51
CA ALA A 422 5.19 -1.39 -15.18
C ALA A 422 4.99 -0.70 -16.54
N ILE A 423 5.32 0.60 -16.63
CA ILE A 423 5.29 1.37 -17.88
C ILE A 423 6.28 0.81 -18.91
N ASP A 424 7.45 0.33 -18.48
CA ASP A 424 8.39 -0.36 -19.37
C ASP A 424 7.78 -1.63 -19.98
N GLU A 425 6.94 -2.35 -19.21
CA GLU A 425 6.21 -3.53 -19.69
C GLU A 425 5.11 -3.15 -20.70
N VAL A 426 4.41 -2.03 -20.50
CA VAL A 426 3.46 -1.50 -21.48
C VAL A 426 4.18 -1.23 -22.78
N GLN A 427 5.33 -0.54 -22.75
CA GLN A 427 6.12 -0.27 -23.95
C GLN A 427 6.65 -1.56 -24.59
N ARG A 428 7.09 -2.54 -23.78
CA ARG A 428 7.54 -3.83 -24.30
C ARG A 428 6.42 -4.63 -24.97
N ALA A 429 5.20 -4.59 -24.45
CA ALA A 429 4.06 -5.27 -25.07
C ALA A 429 3.79 -4.77 -26.50
N ARG A 430 4.01 -3.49 -26.77
CA ARG A 430 3.84 -2.85 -28.07
C ARG A 430 4.80 -3.40 -29.14
N LEU A 431 5.94 -4.00 -28.75
CA LEU A 431 6.79 -4.76 -29.70
C LEU A 431 6.00 -5.86 -30.41
N PHE A 432 5.08 -6.50 -29.70
CA PHE A 432 4.29 -7.62 -30.24
C PHE A 432 2.96 -7.16 -30.82
N THR A 433 2.28 -6.23 -30.17
CA THR A 433 0.93 -5.80 -30.57
C THR A 433 0.92 -4.80 -31.71
N GLU A 434 1.88 -3.89 -31.77
CA GLU A 434 1.96 -2.83 -32.78
C GLU A 434 3.07 -3.06 -33.80
N THR A 435 4.31 -3.15 -33.35
CA THR A 435 5.49 -3.33 -34.23
C THR A 435 5.51 -4.71 -34.87
N LYS A 436 4.94 -5.72 -34.18
CA LYS A 436 4.92 -7.12 -34.62
C LYS A 436 6.31 -7.62 -35.00
N ILE A 437 7.24 -7.47 -34.03
CA ILE A 437 8.65 -7.82 -34.24
C ILE A 437 8.82 -9.25 -34.76
N ARG A 438 9.90 -9.47 -35.51
CA ARG A 438 10.30 -10.77 -36.05
C ARG A 438 11.78 -10.96 -35.83
N VAL A 439 12.19 -12.20 -35.60
CA VAL A 439 13.60 -12.56 -35.79
C VAL A 439 13.84 -12.62 -37.29
N PRO A 440 14.71 -11.75 -37.87
CA PRO A 440 14.91 -11.71 -39.31
C PRO A 440 15.50 -13.01 -39.87
N ALA A 441 15.08 -13.43 -41.03
CA ALA A 441 15.54 -14.67 -41.71
C ALA A 441 17.07 -14.81 -41.74
N LYS A 442 17.79 -13.67 -41.92
CA LYS A 442 19.26 -13.64 -41.94
C LYS A 442 19.93 -14.06 -40.63
N VAL A 443 19.20 -13.94 -39.49
CA VAL A 443 19.69 -14.29 -38.16
C VAL A 443 19.02 -15.57 -37.66
N ALA A 444 17.80 -15.81 -38.10
CA ALA A 444 17.00 -16.97 -37.69
C ALA A 444 17.70 -18.31 -38.04
N SER A 445 17.80 -19.19 -37.08
CA SER A 445 18.42 -20.53 -37.26
C SER A 445 17.68 -21.40 -38.28
N THR A 446 16.46 -21.02 -38.64
CA THR A 446 15.59 -21.65 -39.65
C THR A 446 15.80 -21.11 -41.06
N GLY A 447 16.47 -19.97 -41.21
CA GLY A 447 16.60 -19.25 -42.48
C GLY A 447 15.32 -18.55 -42.97
N THR A 448 14.29 -18.50 -42.11
CA THR A 448 13.00 -17.83 -42.35
C THR A 448 12.65 -16.95 -41.19
N ASP A 449 11.89 -15.89 -41.37
CA ASP A 449 11.43 -15.02 -40.29
C ASP A 449 10.68 -15.80 -39.23
N ILE A 450 10.95 -15.46 -37.97
CA ILE A 450 10.22 -16.03 -36.83
C ILE A 450 9.28 -14.96 -36.28
N ALA A 451 7.98 -15.24 -36.30
CA ALA A 451 6.92 -14.34 -35.87
C ALA A 451 6.31 -14.76 -34.51
N PHE A 452 5.60 -13.84 -33.87
CA PHE A 452 4.93 -14.04 -32.60
C PHE A 452 3.45 -13.68 -32.68
N ASP A 453 2.62 -14.48 -32.03
CA ASP A 453 1.15 -14.29 -31.98
C ASP A 453 0.80 -13.35 -30.79
N ALA A 454 0.58 -12.08 -31.10
CA ALA A 454 0.20 -11.08 -30.09
C ALA A 454 -1.14 -11.40 -29.41
N THR A 455 -2.03 -12.17 -30.02
CA THR A 455 -3.29 -12.60 -29.38
C THR A 455 -3.09 -13.63 -28.28
N LYS A 456 -1.87 -14.15 -28.14
CA LYS A 456 -1.41 -15.10 -27.13
C LYS A 456 -0.20 -14.57 -26.36
N LEU A 457 -0.17 -13.26 -26.16
CA LEU A 457 0.80 -12.60 -25.29
C LEU A 457 0.44 -12.89 -23.83
N MET A 458 1.43 -13.31 -23.04
CA MET A 458 1.30 -13.62 -21.61
C MET A 458 2.41 -12.92 -20.84
N PHE A 459 2.22 -12.74 -19.54
CA PHE A 459 3.21 -12.16 -18.65
C PHE A 459 3.65 -13.19 -17.59
N PHE A 460 4.95 -13.19 -17.25
CA PHE A 460 5.49 -13.96 -16.14
C PHE A 460 6.46 -13.09 -15.34
N GLY A 461 6.04 -12.65 -14.16
CA GLY A 461 6.87 -11.89 -13.21
C GLY A 461 7.32 -12.73 -12.03
N HIS A 462 8.62 -12.66 -11.70
CA HIS A 462 9.18 -13.31 -10.52
C HIS A 462 9.74 -12.27 -9.55
N SER A 463 9.45 -12.39 -8.24
CA SER A 463 9.94 -11.51 -7.18
C SER A 463 9.65 -10.02 -7.51
N GLN A 464 10.64 -9.18 -7.77
CA GLN A 464 10.45 -7.79 -8.22
C GLN A 464 9.54 -7.69 -9.46
N GLY A 465 9.76 -8.55 -10.48
CA GLY A 465 8.85 -8.66 -11.62
C GLY A 465 7.43 -9.09 -11.23
N GLY A 466 7.29 -9.87 -10.16
CA GLY A 466 6.01 -10.21 -9.55
C GLY A 466 5.34 -9.04 -8.82
N LEU A 467 6.10 -8.05 -8.31
CA LEU A 467 5.57 -6.81 -7.73
C LEU A 467 5.14 -5.81 -8.82
N ASN A 468 5.89 -5.70 -9.91
CA ASN A 468 5.60 -4.79 -11.02
C ASN A 468 4.48 -5.32 -11.92
N GLY A 469 4.38 -6.66 -12.03
CA GLY A 469 3.41 -7.35 -12.88
C GLY A 469 1.96 -6.98 -12.64
N PRO A 470 1.44 -6.94 -11.41
CA PRO A 470 0.09 -6.51 -11.13
C PRO A 470 -0.23 -5.10 -11.64
N LEU A 471 0.74 -4.18 -11.55
CA LEU A 471 0.59 -2.81 -12.04
C LEU A 471 0.48 -2.78 -13.57
N PHE A 472 1.32 -3.55 -14.26
CA PHE A 472 1.24 -3.72 -15.71
C PHE A 472 -0.09 -4.35 -16.14
N LEU A 473 -0.46 -5.49 -15.53
CA LEU A 473 -1.68 -6.23 -15.87
C LEU A 473 -2.97 -5.45 -15.56
N ALA A 474 -2.92 -4.48 -14.64
CA ALA A 474 -4.02 -3.59 -14.35
C ALA A 474 -4.11 -2.41 -15.33
N ALA A 475 -2.96 -1.91 -15.81
CA ALA A 475 -2.89 -0.72 -16.65
C ALA A 475 -2.92 -1.03 -18.15
N ASP A 476 -2.76 -2.30 -18.57
CA ASP A 476 -2.67 -2.71 -19.98
C ASP A 476 -3.31 -4.08 -20.20
N ASP A 477 -4.09 -4.23 -21.26
CA ASP A 477 -4.84 -5.45 -21.61
C ASP A 477 -4.17 -6.31 -22.70
N ALA A 478 -2.96 -5.96 -23.13
CA ALA A 478 -2.21 -6.72 -24.13
C ALA A 478 -1.94 -8.16 -23.71
N ALA A 479 -1.63 -8.38 -22.44
CA ALA A 479 -1.41 -9.72 -21.91
C ALA A 479 -2.73 -10.41 -21.57
N ARG A 480 -2.93 -11.64 -22.11
CA ARG A 480 -4.14 -12.46 -21.87
C ARG A 480 -4.16 -13.11 -20.50
N GLY A 481 -3.08 -13.06 -19.77
CA GLY A 481 -2.95 -13.56 -18.42
C GLY A 481 -1.54 -13.45 -17.91
N GLY A 482 -1.37 -13.59 -16.59
CA GLY A 482 -0.08 -13.45 -15.93
C GLY A 482 0.17 -14.55 -14.88
N ILE A 483 1.44 -14.91 -14.73
CA ILE A 483 1.95 -15.69 -13.61
C ILE A 483 2.76 -14.73 -12.74
N LEU A 484 2.37 -14.59 -11.48
CA LEU A 484 3.03 -13.74 -10.49
C LEU A 484 3.66 -14.64 -9.43
N SER A 485 4.94 -14.92 -9.59
CA SER A 485 5.71 -15.81 -8.72
C SER A 485 6.46 -15.03 -7.66
N GLY A 486 6.26 -15.37 -6.38
CA GLY A 486 6.93 -14.70 -5.27
C GLY A 486 6.56 -13.21 -5.16
N SER A 487 5.37 -12.84 -5.63
CA SER A 487 4.85 -11.48 -5.51
C SER A 487 4.31 -11.25 -4.10
N GLY A 488 4.61 -10.08 -3.53
CA GLY A 488 4.04 -9.62 -2.27
C GLY A 488 3.04 -8.50 -2.53
N ALA A 489 1.79 -8.66 -2.11
CA ALA A 489 0.76 -7.64 -2.30
C ALA A 489 0.81 -6.53 -1.23
N PHE A 490 1.32 -6.83 -0.05
CA PHE A 490 1.40 -5.90 1.08
C PHE A 490 2.85 -5.76 1.54
N LEU A 491 3.51 -4.72 1.04
CA LEU A 491 4.95 -4.51 1.22
C LEU A 491 5.35 -4.43 2.70
N THR A 492 4.53 -3.83 3.55
CA THR A 492 4.79 -3.73 4.99
C THR A 492 4.95 -5.11 5.63
N ILE A 493 4.05 -6.08 5.33
CA ILE A 493 4.17 -7.45 5.83
C ILE A 493 5.41 -8.12 5.25
N ALA A 494 5.62 -7.99 3.94
CA ALA A 494 6.78 -8.58 3.28
C ALA A 494 8.09 -8.11 3.92
N LEU A 495 8.17 -6.85 4.35
CA LEU A 495 9.36 -6.30 5.01
C LEU A 495 9.50 -6.74 6.47
N LEU A 496 8.38 -6.78 7.22
CA LEU A 496 8.41 -7.18 8.64
C LEU A 496 8.69 -8.67 8.81
N ASP A 497 8.17 -9.51 7.92
CA ASP A 497 8.28 -10.96 8.01
C ASP A 497 9.44 -11.54 7.16
N LYS A 498 10.19 -10.70 6.44
CA LYS A 498 11.32 -11.13 5.63
C LYS A 498 12.41 -11.75 6.51
N THR A 499 12.72 -13.00 6.25
CA THR A 499 13.78 -13.74 6.93
C THR A 499 14.95 -14.12 6.03
N LYS A 500 14.77 -14.08 4.69
CA LYS A 500 15.78 -14.44 3.69
C LYS A 500 15.80 -13.44 2.53
N PRO A 501 16.99 -13.16 1.95
CA PRO A 501 18.31 -13.62 2.35
C PRO A 501 18.75 -13.08 3.72
N SER A 502 18.26 -11.93 4.13
CA SER A 502 18.47 -11.33 5.45
C SER A 502 17.18 -10.72 5.98
N PRO A 503 16.95 -10.73 7.31
CA PRO A 503 15.81 -9.99 7.88
C PRO A 503 15.91 -8.51 7.51
N SER A 504 14.78 -7.90 7.17
CA SER A 504 14.69 -6.44 6.95
C SER A 504 14.64 -5.67 8.26
N VAL A 505 14.21 -6.35 9.33
CA VAL A 505 14.12 -5.82 10.70
C VAL A 505 14.83 -6.80 11.62
N SER A 506 15.84 -6.33 12.36
CA SER A 506 16.59 -7.10 13.36
C SER A 506 16.06 -6.82 14.77
#